data_92d17a63b61074d93716d3f0b41e7ea4
#
_entry.id   92d17a63b61074d93716d3f0b41e7ea4
#
_cell.length_a   1.000
_cell.length_b   1.000
_cell.length_c   1.000
_cell.angle_alpha   90.00
_cell.angle_beta   90.00
_cell.angle_gamma   90.00
#
_symmetry.space_group_name_H-M   'P 1'
#
loop_
_entity.id
_entity.type
_entity.pdbx_description
1 polymer ?
#
loop_
_entity_poly.entity_id
_entity_poly.type
_entity_poly.pdbx_seq_one_letter_code
_entity_poly.pdbx_strand_id
1 'polypeptide(L)'
;MTPSAVQLQQLNSIPLAVIRRQASPSELSRVVPDCCGLVWNAVRSQQAKAGRNVAVYWDGTIRLEVGVELLGPFTAQGEVVLSATPAGTVASATHIGAYSGLGAAHEAVRQWCRTNNHNLAGPNWEIYGHWQPEWNTDPSQIRTDVYYLLAP
;
A
#
# COMPACT_ATOMS: atom_id res chain seq x y z
N MET A 1 -16.32 -4.62 10.62
CA MET A 1 -15.61 -3.40 11.12
C MET A 1 -15.92 -2.24 10.22
N THR A 2 -16.20 -1.11 10.81
CA THR A 2 -16.42 0.12 10.07
C THR A 2 -15.05 0.77 9.79
N PRO A 3 -14.76 1.19 8.54
CA PRO A 3 -13.53 1.93 8.27
C PRO A 3 -13.50 3.23 9.07
N SER A 4 -12.29 3.75 9.35
CA SER A 4 -12.13 5.06 9.95
C SER A 4 -12.70 6.16 9.04
N ALA A 5 -12.94 7.34 9.61
CA ALA A 5 -13.36 8.48 8.81
C ALA A 5 -12.32 8.80 7.73
N VAL A 6 -12.79 9.17 6.55
CA VAL A 6 -11.91 9.57 5.44
C VAL A 6 -11.33 10.94 5.73
N GLN A 7 -10.03 11.10 5.50
CA GLN A 7 -9.30 12.34 5.76
C GLN A 7 -8.63 12.83 4.48
N LEU A 8 -8.57 14.16 4.32
CA LEU A 8 -7.72 14.79 3.33
C LEU A 8 -6.36 15.07 3.95
N GLN A 9 -5.29 14.74 3.23
CA GLN A 9 -3.92 14.98 3.67
C GLN A 9 -3.07 15.42 2.50
N GLN A 10 -2.05 16.21 2.79
CA GLN A 10 -0.98 16.51 1.84
C GLN A 10 0.20 15.63 2.20
N LEU A 11 0.63 14.79 1.25
CA LEU A 11 1.69 13.82 1.51
C LEU A 11 2.91 14.06 0.62
N ASN A 12 4.08 13.83 1.18
CA ASN A 12 5.33 13.72 0.43
C ASN A 12 5.52 12.26 -0.01
N SER A 13 6.31 12.07 -1.08
CA SER A 13 6.69 10.73 -1.52
C SER A 13 7.49 10.00 -0.45
N ILE A 14 7.24 8.71 -0.31
CA ILE A 14 8.03 7.81 0.54
C ILE A 14 8.90 6.97 -0.40
N PRO A 15 10.24 6.93 -0.20
CA PRO A 15 11.11 6.06 -0.99
C PRO A 15 10.78 4.59 -0.76
N LEU A 16 10.78 3.80 -1.84
CA LEU A 16 10.41 2.39 -1.81
C LEU A 16 11.46 1.53 -2.51
N ALA A 17 11.57 0.28 -2.06
CA ALA A 17 12.16 -0.82 -2.83
C ALA A 17 11.01 -1.74 -3.22
N VAL A 18 10.83 -1.99 -4.52
CA VAL A 18 9.63 -2.67 -5.02
C VAL A 18 9.96 -3.66 -6.14
N ILE A 19 9.05 -4.59 -6.36
CA ILE A 19 8.96 -5.39 -7.57
C ILE A 19 7.73 -4.92 -8.34
N ARG A 20 7.88 -4.76 -9.67
CA ARG A 20 6.80 -4.37 -10.56
C ARG A 20 6.12 -5.59 -11.13
N ARG A 21 4.79 -5.59 -11.12
CA ARG A 21 3.98 -6.69 -11.66
C ARG A 21 2.74 -6.14 -12.36
N GLN A 22 2.19 -6.98 -13.24
CA GLN A 22 0.83 -6.84 -13.72
C GLN A 22 0.04 -8.02 -13.16
N ALA A 23 -1.13 -7.75 -12.61
CA ALA A 23 -1.94 -8.78 -11.97
C ALA A 23 -3.42 -8.43 -12.05
N SER A 24 -4.25 -9.45 -12.25
CA SER A 24 -5.71 -9.29 -12.13
C SER A 24 -6.12 -9.26 -10.65
N PRO A 25 -7.31 -8.74 -10.32
CA PRO A 25 -7.76 -8.73 -8.94
C PRO A 25 -7.74 -10.09 -8.26
N SER A 26 -8.03 -11.16 -9.00
CA SER A 26 -8.04 -12.52 -8.44
C SER A 26 -6.64 -13.05 -8.09
N GLU A 27 -5.58 -12.43 -8.62
CA GLU A 27 -4.21 -12.85 -8.38
C GLU A 27 -3.53 -12.12 -7.22
N LEU A 28 -4.13 -11.03 -6.73
CA LEU A 28 -3.48 -10.13 -5.76
C LEU A 28 -3.15 -10.83 -4.45
N SER A 29 -4.00 -11.74 -3.99
CA SER A 29 -3.77 -12.45 -2.72
C SER A 29 -2.53 -13.33 -2.76
N ARG A 30 -2.06 -13.71 -3.96
CA ARG A 30 -0.83 -14.47 -4.18
C ARG A 30 0.34 -13.55 -4.53
N VAL A 31 0.12 -12.62 -5.46
CA VAL A 31 1.18 -11.76 -5.99
C VAL A 31 1.76 -10.83 -4.93
N VAL A 32 0.90 -10.21 -4.11
CA VAL A 32 1.37 -9.24 -3.11
C VAL A 32 2.28 -9.88 -2.07
N PRO A 33 1.89 -11.00 -1.40
CA PRO A 33 2.80 -11.65 -0.44
C PRO A 33 4.09 -12.15 -1.08
N ASP A 34 4.03 -12.72 -2.29
CA ASP A 34 5.21 -13.25 -2.98
C ASP A 34 6.21 -12.12 -3.26
N CYS A 35 5.74 -10.99 -3.76
CA CYS A 35 6.61 -9.84 -4.01
C CYS A 35 7.21 -9.28 -2.73
N CYS A 36 6.45 -9.19 -1.65
CA CYS A 36 6.97 -8.75 -0.35
C CYS A 36 8.12 -9.65 0.10
N GLY A 37 7.97 -10.96 -0.02
CA GLY A 37 9.03 -11.92 0.35
C GLY A 37 10.30 -11.70 -0.44
N LEU A 38 10.20 -11.52 -1.75
CA LEU A 38 11.36 -11.28 -2.62
C LEU A 38 12.05 -9.95 -2.30
N VAL A 39 11.29 -8.90 -2.03
CA VAL A 39 11.86 -7.59 -1.65
C VAL A 39 12.58 -7.70 -0.31
N TRP A 40 11.98 -8.38 0.68
CA TRP A 40 12.62 -8.55 1.98
C TRP A 40 13.92 -9.36 1.88
N ASN A 41 14.02 -10.34 0.97
CA ASN A 41 15.27 -11.07 0.73
C ASN A 41 16.38 -10.10 0.26
N ALA A 42 16.08 -9.19 -0.65
CA ALA A 42 17.05 -8.19 -1.12
C ALA A 42 17.43 -7.21 0.00
N VAL A 43 16.45 -6.74 0.77
CA VAL A 43 16.68 -5.84 1.91
C VAL A 43 17.62 -6.49 2.93
N ARG A 44 17.36 -7.75 3.29
CA ARG A 44 18.19 -8.47 4.25
C ARG A 44 19.59 -8.72 3.72
N SER A 45 19.73 -9.05 2.41
CA SER A 45 21.05 -9.31 1.82
C SER A 45 21.95 -8.08 1.82
N GLN A 46 21.37 -6.89 1.78
CA GLN A 46 22.11 -5.62 1.83
C GLN A 46 22.17 -5.02 3.23
N GLN A 47 21.54 -5.66 4.22
CA GLN A 47 21.39 -5.10 5.57
C GLN A 47 20.78 -3.70 5.54
N ALA A 48 19.89 -3.45 4.59
CA ALA A 48 19.24 -2.17 4.41
C ALA A 48 18.17 -1.95 5.49
N LYS A 49 17.90 -0.68 5.80
CA LYS A 49 16.84 -0.31 6.74
C LYS A 49 15.54 -0.13 5.97
N ALA A 50 14.50 -0.85 6.37
CA ALA A 50 13.20 -0.80 5.74
C ALA A 50 12.10 -0.68 6.79
N GLY A 51 10.97 -0.11 6.38
CA GLY A 51 9.80 0.06 7.21
C GLY A 51 8.69 -0.92 6.86
N ARG A 52 7.49 -0.38 6.65
CA ARG A 52 6.30 -1.17 6.41
C ARG A 52 6.24 -1.67 4.96
N ASN A 53 5.49 -2.76 4.74
CA ASN A 53 5.17 -3.21 3.40
C ASN A 53 4.18 -2.25 2.73
N VAL A 54 4.31 -2.09 1.41
CA VAL A 54 3.50 -1.17 0.62
C VAL A 54 3.12 -1.83 -0.70
N ALA A 55 1.89 -1.64 -1.14
CA ALA A 55 1.45 -2.01 -2.49
C ALA A 55 0.85 -0.76 -3.15
N VAL A 56 1.42 -0.34 -4.28
CA VAL A 56 0.96 0.80 -5.05
C VAL A 56 0.30 0.30 -6.33
N TYR A 57 -0.95 0.70 -6.55
CA TYR A 57 -1.71 0.39 -7.76
C TYR A 57 -1.73 1.65 -8.62
N TRP A 58 -0.94 1.63 -9.71
CA TRP A 58 -0.73 2.83 -10.52
C TRP A 58 -1.89 3.12 -11.47
N ASP A 59 -2.59 2.08 -11.93
CA ASP A 59 -3.72 2.23 -12.84
C ASP A 59 -4.88 1.29 -12.47
N GLY A 60 -5.31 1.37 -11.23
CA GLY A 60 -6.29 0.46 -10.67
C GLY A 60 -5.62 -0.77 -10.11
N THR A 61 -5.96 -1.97 -10.63
CA THR A 61 -5.42 -3.23 -10.12
C THR A 61 -4.55 -3.97 -11.14
N ILE A 62 -4.23 -3.36 -12.27
CA ILE A 62 -3.48 -4.03 -13.34
C ILE A 62 -1.98 -3.87 -13.15
N ARG A 63 -1.50 -2.63 -13.06
CA ARG A 63 -0.07 -2.37 -12.86
C ARG A 63 0.18 -1.97 -11.42
N LEU A 64 1.03 -2.74 -10.74
CA LEU A 64 1.32 -2.49 -9.33
C LEU A 64 2.81 -2.60 -9.04
N GLU A 65 3.19 -1.95 -7.96
CA GLU A 65 4.51 -2.04 -7.36
C GLU A 65 4.33 -2.47 -5.92
N VAL A 66 5.04 -3.53 -5.52
CA VAL A 66 4.90 -4.11 -4.19
C VAL A 66 6.27 -4.19 -3.54
N GLY A 67 6.38 -3.71 -2.32
CA GLY A 67 7.63 -3.80 -1.58
C GLY A 67 7.55 -3.16 -0.21
N VAL A 68 8.59 -2.38 0.12
CA VAL A 68 8.76 -1.82 1.46
C VAL A 68 9.15 -0.36 1.42
N GLU A 69 8.81 0.36 2.48
CA GLU A 69 9.36 1.69 2.75
C GLU A 69 10.87 1.58 2.99
N LEU A 70 11.66 2.46 2.38
CA LEU A 70 13.10 2.54 2.65
C LEU A 70 13.36 3.62 3.70
N LEU A 71 14.09 3.24 4.73
CA LEU A 71 14.50 4.14 5.81
C LEU A 71 15.99 4.49 5.73
N GLY A 72 16.67 4.03 4.68
CA GLY A 72 18.08 4.28 4.43
C GLY A 72 18.48 3.83 3.03
N PRO A 73 19.78 3.84 2.71
CA PRO A 73 20.26 3.50 1.38
C PRO A 73 19.91 2.07 0.97
N PHE A 74 19.59 1.89 -0.32
CA PHE A 74 19.33 0.60 -0.93
C PHE A 74 19.74 0.68 -2.40
N THR A 75 20.39 -0.37 -2.91
CA THR A 75 20.78 -0.49 -4.31
C THR A 75 19.88 -1.48 -5.01
N ALA A 76 19.37 -1.14 -6.19
CA ALA A 76 18.55 -2.04 -7.00
C ALA A 76 19.26 -3.38 -7.18
N GLN A 77 18.52 -4.48 -7.07
CA GLN A 77 19.06 -5.84 -7.07
C GLN A 77 18.05 -6.78 -7.71
N GLY A 78 18.46 -7.45 -8.82
CA GLY A 78 17.56 -8.33 -9.55
C GLY A 78 16.31 -7.60 -10.03
N GLU A 79 15.15 -8.13 -9.70
CA GLU A 79 13.88 -7.49 -10.04
C GLU A 79 13.50 -6.34 -9.07
N VAL A 80 14.23 -6.20 -7.96
CA VAL A 80 13.91 -5.18 -6.96
C VAL A 80 14.50 -3.86 -7.38
N VAL A 81 13.64 -2.87 -7.59
CA VAL A 81 14.01 -1.55 -8.10
C VAL A 81 13.60 -0.47 -7.10
N LEU A 82 14.17 0.72 -7.29
CA LEU A 82 13.81 1.88 -6.48
C LEU A 82 12.55 2.53 -7.05
N SER A 83 11.67 2.97 -6.16
CA SER A 83 10.47 3.70 -6.51
C SER A 83 10.09 4.65 -5.37
N ALA A 84 8.91 5.23 -5.45
CA ALA A 84 8.36 6.09 -4.40
C ALA A 84 6.84 6.12 -4.48
N THR A 85 6.20 6.39 -3.36
CA THR A 85 4.75 6.62 -3.36
C THR A 85 4.46 7.96 -4.06
N PRO A 86 3.24 8.13 -4.63
CA PRO A 86 2.85 9.43 -5.17
C PRO A 86 2.86 10.52 -4.10
N ALA A 87 3.15 11.75 -4.51
CA ALA A 87 3.07 12.93 -3.67
C ALA A 87 1.88 13.79 -4.08
N GLY A 88 1.26 14.47 -3.14
CA GLY A 88 0.17 15.40 -3.40
C GLY A 88 -0.95 15.28 -2.39
N THR A 89 -2.12 15.79 -2.76
CA THR A 89 -3.30 15.71 -1.93
C THR A 89 -3.93 14.32 -2.07
N VAL A 90 -4.23 13.70 -0.95
CA VAL A 90 -4.81 12.36 -0.91
C VAL A 90 -6.06 12.33 -0.04
N ALA A 91 -6.96 11.40 -0.36
CA ALA A 91 -8.02 10.96 0.54
C ALA A 91 -7.59 9.62 1.14
N SER A 92 -7.71 9.47 2.43
CA SER A 92 -7.20 8.28 3.13
C SER A 92 -8.15 7.79 4.21
N ALA A 93 -8.03 6.49 4.52
CA ALA A 93 -8.73 5.87 5.63
C ALA A 93 -7.88 4.74 6.20
N THR A 94 -8.09 4.43 7.47
CA THR A 94 -7.44 3.28 8.11
C THR A 94 -8.45 2.16 8.25
N HIS A 95 -8.07 0.96 7.81
CA HIS A 95 -8.84 -0.26 8.01
C HIS A 95 -8.24 -1.03 9.19
N ILE A 96 -9.05 -1.38 10.16
CA ILE A 96 -8.67 -2.26 11.25
C ILE A 96 -9.49 -3.54 11.12
N GLY A 97 -8.82 -4.65 10.87
CA GLY A 97 -9.46 -5.95 10.67
C GLY A 97 -8.77 -6.79 9.62
N ALA A 98 -9.34 -7.96 9.33
CA ALA A 98 -8.79 -8.88 8.34
C ALA A 98 -8.73 -8.25 6.95
N TYR A 99 -7.77 -8.70 6.14
CA TYR A 99 -7.61 -8.22 4.77
C TYR A 99 -8.85 -8.47 3.90
N SER A 100 -9.65 -9.47 4.24
CA SER A 100 -10.90 -9.73 3.53
C SER A 100 -11.90 -8.57 3.60
N GLY A 101 -11.79 -7.71 4.62
CA GLY A 101 -12.62 -6.51 4.77
C GLY A 101 -12.04 -5.25 4.13
N LEU A 102 -10.84 -5.33 3.55
CA LEU A 102 -10.12 -4.17 3.05
C LEU A 102 -10.85 -3.48 1.89
N GLY A 103 -11.58 -4.24 1.08
CA GLY A 103 -12.37 -3.68 -0.01
C GLY A 103 -13.42 -2.65 0.43
N ALA A 104 -13.97 -2.82 1.63
CA ALA A 104 -14.92 -1.86 2.19
C ALA A 104 -14.25 -0.52 2.50
N ALA A 105 -13.00 -0.53 2.95
CA ALA A 105 -12.24 0.71 3.19
C ALA A 105 -11.97 1.44 1.88
N HIS A 106 -11.60 0.74 0.82
CA HIS A 106 -11.43 1.32 -0.50
C HIS A 106 -12.73 1.95 -1.00
N GLU A 107 -13.84 1.24 -0.88
CA GLU A 107 -15.13 1.77 -1.32
C GLU A 107 -15.55 3.00 -0.52
N ALA A 108 -15.27 3.02 0.79
CA ALA A 108 -15.58 4.18 1.63
C ALA A 108 -14.82 5.43 1.16
N VAL A 109 -13.54 5.28 0.79
CA VAL A 109 -12.75 6.41 0.28
C VAL A 109 -13.30 6.88 -1.07
N ARG A 110 -13.57 5.96 -1.99
CA ARG A 110 -14.14 6.31 -3.31
C ARG A 110 -15.49 7.01 -3.17
N GLN A 111 -16.36 6.49 -2.32
CA GLN A 111 -17.68 7.09 -2.08
C GLN A 111 -17.57 8.49 -1.49
N TRP A 112 -16.67 8.67 -0.51
CA TRP A 112 -16.43 9.97 0.09
C TRP A 112 -15.95 10.98 -0.95
N CYS A 113 -15.05 10.58 -1.86
CA CYS A 113 -14.57 11.43 -2.93
C CYS A 113 -15.71 11.85 -3.87
N ARG A 114 -16.57 10.91 -4.25
CA ARG A 114 -17.74 11.23 -5.09
C ARG A 114 -18.67 12.22 -4.40
N THR A 115 -18.97 11.98 -3.12
CA THR A 115 -19.88 12.82 -2.34
C THR A 115 -19.35 14.24 -2.17
N ASN A 116 -18.02 14.39 -2.06
CA ASN A 116 -17.38 15.68 -1.81
C ASN A 116 -16.75 16.30 -3.07
N ASN A 117 -17.09 15.79 -4.25
CA ASN A 117 -16.66 16.31 -5.56
C ASN A 117 -15.14 16.33 -5.74
N HIS A 118 -14.45 15.30 -5.24
CA HIS A 118 -13.03 15.10 -5.49
C HIS A 118 -12.85 14.09 -6.62
N ASN A 119 -12.03 14.43 -7.60
CA ASN A 119 -11.69 13.53 -8.70
C ASN A 119 -10.45 12.73 -8.34
N LEU A 120 -10.47 11.42 -8.64
CA LEU A 120 -9.31 10.55 -8.43
C LEU A 120 -8.32 10.78 -9.56
N ALA A 121 -7.01 10.79 -9.21
CA ALA A 121 -5.94 10.95 -10.20
C ALA A 121 -5.53 9.63 -10.87
N GLY A 122 -5.92 8.49 -10.29
CA GLY A 122 -5.59 7.14 -10.78
C GLY A 122 -4.89 6.30 -9.74
N PRO A 123 -3.69 6.70 -9.27
CA PRO A 123 -2.96 5.88 -8.30
C PRO A 123 -3.67 5.79 -6.95
N ASN A 124 -3.62 4.59 -6.37
CA ASN A 124 -3.99 4.36 -4.98
C ASN A 124 -3.00 3.37 -4.38
N TRP A 125 -2.88 3.36 -3.06
CA TRP A 125 -1.93 2.45 -2.41
C TRP A 125 -2.36 2.09 -1.01
N GLU A 126 -1.79 1.00 -0.54
CA GLU A 126 -1.99 0.46 0.79
C GLU A 126 -0.64 0.40 1.50
N ILE A 127 -0.63 0.85 2.76
CA ILE A 127 0.54 0.69 3.62
C ILE A 127 0.10 -0.23 4.76
N TYR A 128 0.77 -1.39 4.84
CA TYR A 128 0.42 -2.41 5.82
C TYR A 128 1.16 -2.16 7.12
N GLY A 129 0.44 -2.16 8.24
CA GLY A 129 1.05 -2.02 9.55
C GLY A 129 2.09 -3.11 9.81
N HIS A 130 3.08 -2.81 10.65
CA HIS A 130 4.05 -3.81 11.07
C HIS A 130 3.32 -4.99 11.71
N TRP A 131 3.64 -6.21 11.26
CA TRP A 131 2.98 -7.41 11.76
C TRP A 131 3.27 -7.58 13.25
N GLN A 132 2.19 -7.84 14.01
CA GLN A 132 2.25 -8.09 15.45
C GLN A 132 1.94 -9.57 15.71
N PRO A 133 2.61 -10.22 16.68
CA PRO A 133 2.32 -11.62 16.97
C PRO A 133 0.85 -11.91 17.27
N GLU A 134 0.14 -10.97 17.90
CA GLU A 134 -1.28 -11.10 18.23
C GLU A 134 -2.16 -11.25 16.98
N TRP A 135 -1.73 -10.74 15.82
CA TRP A 135 -2.49 -10.81 14.58
C TRP A 135 -2.57 -12.22 14.01
N ASN A 136 -1.67 -13.11 14.44
CA ASN A 136 -1.73 -14.53 14.04
C ASN A 136 -2.98 -15.22 14.56
N THR A 137 -3.47 -14.82 15.73
CA THR A 137 -4.65 -15.40 16.38
C THR A 137 -5.85 -14.45 16.37
N ASP A 138 -5.64 -13.15 16.18
CA ASP A 138 -6.71 -12.15 16.19
C ASP A 138 -6.57 -11.22 14.98
N PRO A 139 -7.11 -11.61 13.81
CA PRO A 139 -7.07 -10.75 12.62
C PRO A 139 -7.85 -9.45 12.76
N SER A 140 -8.70 -9.33 13.78
CA SER A 140 -9.50 -8.11 13.97
C SER A 140 -8.64 -6.89 14.34
N GLN A 141 -7.37 -7.08 14.68
CA GLN A 141 -6.44 -6.03 15.06
C GLN A 141 -5.51 -5.58 13.92
N ILE A 142 -5.54 -6.26 12.78
CA ILE A 142 -4.65 -5.94 11.65
C ILE A 142 -4.95 -4.53 11.16
N ARG A 143 -3.90 -3.73 11.00
CA ARG A 143 -4.03 -2.35 10.49
C ARG A 143 -3.52 -2.23 9.07
N THR A 144 -4.31 -1.57 8.21
CA THR A 144 -3.92 -1.18 6.85
C THR A 144 -4.40 0.23 6.58
N ASP A 145 -3.51 1.09 6.11
CA ASP A 145 -3.85 2.44 5.68
C ASP A 145 -4.06 2.46 4.17
N VAL A 146 -5.13 3.09 3.72
CA VAL A 146 -5.53 3.16 2.31
C VAL A 146 -5.47 4.61 1.86
N TYR A 147 -4.84 4.85 0.70
CA TYR A 147 -4.63 6.19 0.15
C TYR A 147 -5.08 6.24 -1.30
N TYR A 148 -5.74 7.33 -1.68
CA TYR A 148 -6.11 7.63 -3.07
C TYR A 148 -5.60 9.01 -3.43
N LEU A 149 -4.77 9.09 -4.48
CA LEU A 149 -4.27 10.37 -4.98
C LEU A 149 -5.43 11.11 -5.66
N LEU A 150 -5.57 12.38 -5.33
CA LEU A 150 -6.61 13.23 -5.91
C LEU A 150 -6.04 14.05 -7.06
N ALA A 151 -6.87 14.27 -8.08
CA ALA A 151 -6.53 15.16 -9.18
C ALA A 151 -6.52 16.62 -8.67
N PRO A 152 -5.64 17.48 -9.24
CA PRO A 152 -5.57 18.88 -8.85
C PRO A 152 -6.86 19.64 -9.17
#